data_07d418deb41dbb364bfe8b412c751bc4
#
_entry.id   07d418deb41dbb364bfe8b412c751bc4
#
_cell.length_a   1.000
_cell.length_b   1.000
_cell.length_c   1.000
_cell.angle_alpha   90.00
_cell.angle_beta   90.00
_cell.angle_gamma   90.00
#
_symmetry.space_group_name_H-M   'P 1'
#
loop_
_entity.id
_entity.type
_entity.pdbx_description
1 polymer ?
#
loop_
_entity_poly.entity_id
_entity_poly.type
_entity_poly.pdbx_seq_one_letter_code
_entity_poly.pdbx_strand_id
1 'polypeptide(L)'
;TSHEVLASHGLGDLGGDDIDLLMATMALSRAGITEEDLSPTELDDLLDQCRDAKEHLTPQSRRVLIVLRGQDIVLPVVDLYQACSPLIERSLATMAPLVGRLDDGSPDLTDIAGVYLVGGASGLPLVPRLLRERFGRRVHRSPYPGASTAIGLAIAADRTSDYDLTDRLSRGFGVFREADGGHRLTFDSILSPESVQASPGGREGTVLTREYDAAHNIGWYRFVECADVDEAGEPRGEIAPYQDIVFPFDVSLRD
;
A
#
# COMPACT_ATOMS: atom_id res chain seq x y z
N THR A 1 -3.09 14.33 -23.74
CA THR A 1 -4.09 13.82 -22.77
C THR A 1 -3.58 14.13 -21.37
N SER A 2 -4.35 14.85 -20.58
CA SER A 2 -4.00 15.21 -19.20
C SER A 2 -4.79 14.35 -18.21
N HIS A 3 -4.10 13.86 -17.20
CA HIS A 3 -4.66 13.09 -16.09
C HIS A 3 -4.23 13.73 -14.78
N GLU A 4 -5.13 13.79 -13.84
CA GLU A 4 -4.90 14.29 -12.49
C GLU A 4 -5.20 13.19 -11.48
N VAL A 5 -4.27 12.94 -10.55
CA VAL A 5 -4.51 12.08 -9.39
C VAL A 5 -5.32 12.88 -8.38
N LEU A 6 -6.56 12.49 -8.14
CA LEU A 6 -7.46 13.21 -7.22
C LEU A 6 -7.19 12.82 -5.76
N ALA A 7 -7.02 11.54 -5.50
CA ALA A 7 -6.70 11.01 -4.18
C ALA A 7 -6.07 9.62 -4.29
N SER A 8 -5.36 9.21 -3.25
CA SER A 8 -4.80 7.86 -3.12
C SER A 8 -5.10 7.33 -1.72
N HIS A 9 -5.68 6.15 -1.64
CA HIS A 9 -5.95 5.44 -0.39
C HIS A 9 -5.43 4.00 -0.49
N GLY A 10 -4.90 3.48 0.60
CA GLY A 10 -4.33 2.13 0.63
C GLY A 10 -4.17 1.59 2.04
N LEU A 11 -3.77 0.33 2.12
CA LEU A 11 -3.36 -0.35 3.34
C LEU A 11 -1.89 -0.71 3.21
N GLY A 12 -1.07 -0.28 4.16
CA GLY A 12 0.36 -0.58 4.17
C GLY A 12 0.68 -2.00 4.64
N ASP A 13 -0.29 -2.65 5.29
CA ASP A 13 -0.18 -3.95 5.94
C ASP A 13 -0.97 -5.06 5.23
N LEU A 14 -1.26 -4.90 3.94
CA LEU A 14 -1.99 -5.89 3.14
C LEU A 14 -1.42 -6.01 1.74
N GLY A 15 -0.99 -7.23 1.38
CA GLY A 15 -0.41 -7.52 0.08
C GLY A 15 -0.58 -8.96 -0.38
N GLY A 16 0.18 -9.34 -1.39
CA GLY A 16 0.21 -10.71 -1.90
C GLY A 16 0.77 -11.71 -0.90
N ASP A 17 1.70 -11.28 -0.04
CA ASP A 17 2.36 -12.12 0.95
C ASP A 17 1.40 -12.57 2.06
N ASP A 18 0.38 -11.77 2.40
CA ASP A 18 -0.66 -12.17 3.35
C ASP A 18 -1.47 -13.37 2.85
N ILE A 19 -1.66 -13.46 1.53
CA ILE A 19 -2.31 -14.61 0.90
C ILE A 19 -1.40 -15.85 0.98
N ASP A 20 -0.08 -15.68 0.81
CA ASP A 20 0.89 -16.75 0.92
C ASP A 20 0.92 -17.31 2.36
N LEU A 21 0.95 -16.43 3.35
CA LEU A 21 0.86 -16.78 4.77
C LEU A 21 -0.46 -17.52 5.09
N LEU A 22 -1.58 -17.05 4.53
CA LEU A 22 -2.87 -17.71 4.70
C LEU A 22 -2.86 -19.11 4.11
N MET A 23 -2.29 -19.29 2.91
CA MET A 23 -2.16 -20.61 2.27
C MET A 23 -1.24 -21.51 3.08
N ALA A 24 -0.11 -21.01 3.59
CA ALA A 24 0.80 -21.75 4.45
C ALA A 24 0.08 -22.22 5.74
N THR A 25 -0.66 -21.32 6.40
CA THR A 25 -1.45 -21.65 7.60
C THR A 25 -2.49 -22.76 7.31
N MET A 26 -3.16 -22.67 6.16
CA MET A 26 -4.12 -23.71 5.73
C MET A 26 -3.41 -25.06 5.47
N ALA A 27 -2.22 -25.03 4.86
CA ALA A 27 -1.45 -26.24 4.61
C ALA A 27 -0.97 -26.90 5.91
N LEU A 28 -0.43 -26.11 6.84
CA LEU A 28 0.00 -26.56 8.17
C LEU A 28 -1.16 -27.18 8.95
N SER A 29 -2.30 -26.51 8.99
CA SER A 29 -3.50 -27.02 9.66
C SER A 29 -3.95 -28.37 9.09
N ARG A 30 -3.89 -28.55 7.77
CA ARG A 30 -4.24 -29.83 7.13
C ARG A 30 -3.20 -30.92 7.35
N ALA A 31 -1.94 -30.55 7.50
CA ALA A 31 -0.86 -31.48 7.88
C ALA A 31 -0.89 -31.86 9.37
N GLY A 32 -1.65 -31.13 10.19
CA GLY A 32 -1.71 -31.35 11.64
C GLY A 32 -0.45 -30.91 12.38
N ILE A 33 0.29 -29.93 11.84
CA ILE A 33 1.50 -29.37 12.43
C ILE A 33 1.35 -27.84 12.54
N THR A 34 2.24 -27.24 13.31
CA THR A 34 2.29 -25.78 13.53
C THR A 34 3.52 -25.18 12.88
N GLU A 35 3.58 -23.86 12.78
CA GLU A 35 4.76 -23.15 12.29
C GLU A 35 6.00 -23.42 13.17
N GLU A 36 5.81 -23.55 14.49
CA GLU A 36 6.89 -23.82 15.45
C GLU A 36 7.56 -25.19 15.22
N ASP A 37 6.89 -26.11 14.53
CA ASP A 37 7.42 -27.43 14.16
C ASP A 37 8.35 -27.37 12.94
N LEU A 38 8.39 -26.23 12.24
CA LEU A 38 9.21 -26.03 11.04
C LEU A 38 10.56 -25.39 11.37
N SER A 39 11.59 -25.80 10.67
CA SER A 39 12.81 -25.01 10.58
C SER A 39 12.58 -23.76 9.71
N PRO A 40 13.41 -22.70 9.87
CA PRO A 40 13.31 -21.52 9.01
C PRO A 40 13.32 -21.83 7.51
N THR A 41 14.18 -22.77 7.09
CA THR A 41 14.27 -23.19 5.68
C THR A 41 12.99 -23.88 5.20
N GLU A 42 12.39 -24.75 6.04
CA GLU A 42 11.13 -25.41 5.68
C GLU A 42 9.97 -24.39 5.57
N LEU A 43 9.97 -23.34 6.40
CA LEU A 43 8.99 -22.28 6.33
C LEU A 43 9.16 -21.44 5.05
N ASP A 44 10.38 -21.07 4.72
CA ASP A 44 10.71 -20.34 3.49
C ASP A 44 10.28 -21.16 2.26
N ASP A 45 10.62 -22.44 2.20
CA ASP A 45 10.21 -23.35 1.11
C ASP A 45 8.70 -23.49 1.01
N LEU A 46 7.99 -23.52 2.14
CA LEU A 46 6.51 -23.55 2.17
C LEU A 46 5.90 -22.26 1.61
N LEU A 47 6.43 -21.10 2.01
CA LEU A 47 5.96 -19.81 1.53
C LEU A 47 6.22 -19.63 0.03
N ASP A 48 7.38 -20.07 -0.46
CA ASP A 48 7.70 -20.02 -1.90
C ASP A 48 6.76 -20.91 -2.71
N GLN A 49 6.46 -22.14 -2.23
CA GLN A 49 5.46 -22.98 -2.87
C GLN A 49 4.06 -22.34 -2.88
N CYS A 50 3.65 -21.68 -1.78
CA CYS A 50 2.38 -20.98 -1.71
C CYS A 50 2.33 -19.83 -2.71
N ARG A 51 3.41 -19.04 -2.83
CA ARG A 51 3.54 -17.96 -3.81
C ARG A 51 3.42 -18.47 -5.24
N ASP A 52 4.20 -19.47 -5.59
CA ASP A 52 4.16 -20.09 -6.92
C ASP A 52 2.77 -20.62 -7.24
N ALA A 53 2.16 -21.33 -6.32
CA ALA A 53 0.82 -21.89 -6.49
C ALA A 53 -0.24 -20.79 -6.65
N LYS A 54 -0.16 -19.71 -5.89
CA LYS A 54 -1.04 -18.53 -5.99
C LYS A 54 -0.93 -17.87 -7.36
N GLU A 55 0.29 -17.67 -7.86
CA GLU A 55 0.55 -17.01 -9.15
C GLU A 55 0.07 -17.84 -10.34
N HIS A 56 0.04 -19.16 -10.20
CA HIS A 56 -0.46 -20.08 -11.24
C HIS A 56 -1.97 -20.35 -11.16
N LEU A 57 -2.70 -19.73 -10.21
CA LEU A 57 -4.15 -19.90 -10.12
C LEU A 57 -4.86 -19.28 -11.34
N THR A 58 -5.73 -20.07 -11.90
CA THR A 58 -6.64 -19.68 -13.00
C THR A 58 -8.10 -19.73 -12.53
N PRO A 59 -9.04 -19.12 -13.25
CA PRO A 59 -10.47 -19.25 -12.95
C PRO A 59 -10.99 -20.70 -12.95
N GLN A 60 -10.27 -21.61 -13.60
CA GLN A 60 -10.62 -23.04 -13.71
C GLN A 60 -9.96 -23.91 -12.63
N SER A 61 -9.00 -23.36 -11.88
CA SER A 61 -8.32 -24.08 -10.82
C SER A 61 -9.30 -24.50 -9.73
N ARG A 62 -9.24 -25.75 -9.32
CA ARG A 62 -10.12 -26.33 -8.29
C ARG A 62 -9.39 -26.69 -7.01
N ARG A 63 -8.09 -26.93 -7.12
CA ARG A 63 -7.21 -27.33 -6.02
C ARG A 63 -5.81 -26.78 -6.21
N VAL A 64 -5.12 -26.57 -5.13
CA VAL A 64 -3.68 -26.29 -5.05
C VAL A 64 -3.04 -27.48 -4.36
N LEU A 65 -1.85 -27.85 -4.81
CA LEU A 65 -1.02 -28.88 -4.21
C LEU A 65 0.21 -28.21 -3.57
N ILE A 66 0.44 -28.46 -2.30
CA ILE A 66 1.61 -28.05 -1.54
C ILE A 66 2.28 -29.29 -1.01
N VAL A 67 3.61 -29.39 -1.16
CA VAL A 67 4.37 -30.53 -0.65
C VAL A 67 5.08 -30.13 0.64
N LEU A 68 4.72 -30.77 1.75
CA LEU A 68 5.30 -30.48 3.06
C LEU A 68 5.88 -31.76 3.67
N ARG A 69 7.18 -31.79 3.91
CA ARG A 69 7.90 -32.97 4.44
C ARG A 69 7.63 -34.25 3.65
N GLY A 70 7.50 -34.12 2.31
CA GLY A 70 7.20 -35.26 1.43
C GLY A 70 5.75 -35.71 1.44
N GLN A 71 4.86 -34.97 2.12
CA GLN A 71 3.42 -35.19 2.12
C GLN A 71 2.71 -34.22 1.17
N ASP A 72 1.84 -34.73 0.33
CA ASP A 72 0.99 -33.94 -0.56
C ASP A 72 -0.19 -33.36 0.20
N ILE A 73 -0.22 -32.04 0.35
CA ILE A 73 -1.31 -31.29 1.00
C ILE A 73 -2.16 -30.65 -0.09
N VAL A 74 -3.41 -31.03 -0.17
CA VAL A 74 -4.35 -30.50 -1.16
C VAL A 74 -5.22 -29.40 -0.50
N LEU A 75 -5.16 -28.19 -1.06
CA LEU A 75 -6.01 -27.07 -0.68
C LEU A 75 -7.09 -26.88 -1.76
N PRO A 76 -8.38 -27.10 -1.46
CA PRO A 76 -9.46 -26.74 -2.37
C PRO A 76 -9.50 -25.23 -2.59
N VAL A 77 -9.57 -24.79 -3.86
CA VAL A 77 -9.58 -23.35 -4.20
C VAL A 77 -10.82 -22.65 -3.61
N VAL A 78 -11.94 -23.36 -3.43
CA VAL A 78 -13.11 -22.78 -2.80
C VAL A 78 -12.86 -22.38 -1.35
N ASP A 79 -12.15 -23.23 -0.57
CA ASP A 79 -11.80 -22.95 0.82
C ASP A 79 -10.80 -21.79 0.89
N LEU A 80 -9.80 -21.80 -0.01
CA LEU A 80 -8.84 -20.71 -0.15
C LEU A 80 -9.53 -19.38 -0.44
N TYR A 81 -10.44 -19.34 -1.41
CA TYR A 81 -11.17 -18.13 -1.76
C TYR A 81 -12.07 -17.63 -0.62
N GLN A 82 -12.68 -18.55 0.12
CA GLN A 82 -13.44 -18.18 1.30
C GLN A 82 -12.56 -17.53 2.36
N ALA A 83 -11.38 -18.08 2.60
CA ALA A 83 -10.41 -17.55 3.56
C ALA A 83 -9.80 -16.21 3.11
N CYS A 84 -9.55 -16.02 1.79
CA CYS A 84 -9.01 -14.77 1.23
C CYS A 84 -10.04 -13.64 1.13
N SER A 85 -11.35 -13.95 1.05
CA SER A 85 -12.38 -12.93 0.85
C SER A 85 -12.33 -11.78 1.85
N PRO A 86 -12.16 -12.01 3.17
CA PRO A 86 -12.05 -10.92 4.14
C PRO A 86 -10.86 -9.97 3.88
N LEU A 87 -9.71 -10.49 3.42
CA LEU A 87 -8.55 -9.68 3.09
C LEU A 87 -8.85 -8.76 1.91
N ILE A 88 -9.46 -9.30 0.86
CA ILE A 88 -9.82 -8.53 -0.33
C ILE A 88 -10.92 -7.50 0.01
N GLU A 89 -11.93 -7.87 0.79
CA GLU A 89 -12.98 -6.94 1.23
C GLU A 89 -12.40 -5.78 2.07
N ARG A 90 -11.41 -6.04 2.91
CA ARG A 90 -10.69 -5.00 3.65
C ARG A 90 -9.97 -4.03 2.69
N SER A 91 -9.31 -4.54 1.64
CA SER A 91 -8.74 -3.72 0.58
C SER A 91 -9.81 -2.91 -0.18
N LEU A 92 -10.95 -3.51 -0.50
CA LEU A 92 -12.05 -2.81 -1.18
C LEU A 92 -12.69 -1.72 -0.31
N ALA A 93 -12.64 -1.85 1.00
CA ALA A 93 -13.15 -0.84 1.92
C ALA A 93 -12.38 0.48 1.83
N THR A 94 -11.09 0.46 1.43
CA THR A 94 -10.30 1.68 1.21
C THR A 94 -10.79 2.51 0.04
N MET A 95 -11.57 1.94 -0.87
CA MET A 95 -12.17 2.66 -1.99
C MET A 95 -13.41 3.46 -1.59
N ALA A 96 -13.97 3.22 -0.40
CA ALA A 96 -15.21 3.86 0.04
C ALA A 96 -15.17 5.42 0.01
N PRO A 97 -14.06 6.09 0.39
CA PRO A 97 -13.96 7.54 0.26
C PRO A 97 -13.94 8.05 -1.19
N LEU A 98 -13.49 7.20 -2.13
CA LEU A 98 -13.37 7.55 -3.55
C LEU A 98 -14.65 7.28 -4.34
N VAL A 99 -15.53 6.43 -3.79
CA VAL A 99 -16.77 6.00 -4.43
C VAL A 99 -17.92 6.43 -3.53
N GLY A 100 -18.73 7.37 -3.99
CA GLY A 100 -19.93 7.81 -3.29
C GLY A 100 -20.90 6.64 -3.00
N ARG A 101 -21.92 6.90 -2.18
CA ARG A 101 -22.98 5.94 -1.89
C ARG A 101 -24.33 6.50 -2.25
N LEU A 102 -25.16 5.66 -2.84
CA LEU A 102 -26.58 5.93 -3.07
C LEU A 102 -27.37 5.72 -1.76
N ASP A 103 -28.62 6.16 -1.74
CA ASP A 103 -29.52 6.06 -0.57
C ASP A 103 -29.74 4.62 -0.08
N ASP A 104 -29.63 3.63 -0.98
CA ASP A 104 -29.73 2.20 -0.66
C ASP A 104 -28.40 1.59 -0.15
N GLY A 105 -27.36 2.42 0.01
CA GLY A 105 -26.02 2.00 0.46
C GLY A 105 -25.16 1.37 -0.63
N SER A 106 -25.64 1.22 -1.85
CA SER A 106 -24.84 0.75 -3.00
C SER A 106 -23.82 1.80 -3.43
N PRO A 107 -22.72 1.41 -4.13
CA PRO A 107 -21.76 2.37 -4.66
C PRO A 107 -22.40 3.30 -5.68
N ASP A 108 -22.18 4.60 -5.53
CA ASP A 108 -22.50 5.55 -6.59
C ASP A 108 -21.44 5.49 -7.68
N LEU A 109 -21.81 4.95 -8.83
CA LEU A 109 -20.91 4.76 -9.95
C LEU A 109 -21.09 5.82 -11.05
N THR A 110 -21.82 6.89 -10.77
CA THR A 110 -22.15 7.91 -11.77
C THR A 110 -20.90 8.52 -12.39
N ASP A 111 -19.91 8.86 -11.56
CA ASP A 111 -18.67 9.50 -11.99
C ASP A 111 -17.51 8.49 -12.21
N ILE A 112 -17.79 7.19 -12.07
CA ILE A 112 -16.78 6.13 -12.24
C ILE A 112 -16.82 5.59 -13.66
N ALA A 113 -15.91 6.03 -14.51
CA ALA A 113 -15.78 5.52 -15.88
C ALA A 113 -15.23 4.09 -15.93
N GLY A 114 -14.27 3.76 -15.07
CA GLY A 114 -13.67 2.43 -15.03
C GLY A 114 -12.83 2.19 -13.76
N VAL A 115 -12.66 0.91 -13.43
CA VAL A 115 -11.79 0.42 -12.35
C VAL A 115 -10.72 -0.45 -13.01
N TYR A 116 -9.49 0.00 -13.00
CA TYR A 116 -8.37 -0.68 -13.65
C TYR A 116 -7.55 -1.46 -12.63
N LEU A 117 -7.47 -2.77 -12.85
CA LEU A 117 -6.71 -3.68 -12.00
C LEU A 117 -5.26 -3.75 -12.46
N VAL A 118 -4.35 -3.37 -11.56
CA VAL A 118 -2.91 -3.39 -11.74
C VAL A 118 -2.23 -4.03 -10.53
N GLY A 119 -0.94 -4.37 -10.66
CA GLY A 119 -0.17 -5.04 -9.62
C GLY A 119 -0.32 -6.57 -9.63
N GLY A 120 0.69 -7.27 -9.11
CA GLY A 120 0.79 -8.73 -9.16
C GLY A 120 -0.39 -9.44 -8.48
N ALA A 121 -0.77 -9.01 -7.28
CA ALA A 121 -1.87 -9.62 -6.53
C ALA A 121 -3.24 -9.53 -7.24
N SER A 122 -3.43 -8.56 -8.16
CA SER A 122 -4.63 -8.48 -9.00
C SER A 122 -4.77 -9.65 -9.99
N GLY A 123 -3.71 -10.43 -10.17
CA GLY A 123 -3.70 -11.68 -10.94
C GLY A 123 -4.54 -12.79 -10.32
N LEU A 124 -4.71 -12.79 -8.99
CA LEU A 124 -5.55 -13.75 -8.29
C LEU A 124 -7.00 -13.69 -8.83
N PRO A 125 -7.58 -14.80 -9.35
CA PRO A 125 -8.89 -14.75 -10.00
C PRO A 125 -10.04 -14.27 -9.09
N LEU A 126 -9.88 -14.39 -7.77
CA LEU A 126 -10.85 -13.91 -6.78
C LEU A 126 -10.98 -12.38 -6.82
N VAL A 127 -9.88 -11.63 -6.98
CA VAL A 127 -9.87 -10.17 -6.97
C VAL A 127 -10.78 -9.57 -8.05
N PRO A 128 -10.58 -9.86 -9.35
CA PRO A 128 -11.47 -9.34 -10.38
C PRO A 128 -12.91 -9.86 -10.26
N ARG A 129 -13.15 -11.01 -9.63
CA ARG A 129 -14.49 -11.53 -9.38
C ARG A 129 -15.22 -10.64 -8.37
N LEU A 130 -14.66 -10.40 -7.19
CA LEU A 130 -15.27 -9.58 -6.15
C LEU A 130 -15.47 -8.12 -6.60
N LEU A 131 -14.50 -7.59 -7.35
CA LEU A 131 -14.65 -6.25 -7.92
C LEU A 131 -15.80 -6.18 -8.93
N ARG A 132 -15.96 -7.20 -9.79
CA ARG A 132 -17.06 -7.22 -10.76
C ARG A 132 -18.43 -7.37 -10.09
N GLU A 133 -18.52 -8.06 -8.98
CA GLU A 133 -19.75 -8.13 -8.18
C GLU A 133 -20.17 -6.73 -7.69
N ARG A 134 -19.21 -5.85 -7.39
CA ARG A 134 -19.45 -4.48 -6.88
C ARG A 134 -19.55 -3.43 -7.99
N PHE A 135 -18.67 -3.48 -9.00
CA PHE A 135 -18.52 -2.45 -10.05
C PHE A 135 -18.96 -2.90 -11.44
N GLY A 136 -19.40 -4.14 -11.58
CA GLY A 136 -19.92 -4.67 -12.84
C GLY A 136 -18.92 -4.65 -13.98
N ARG A 137 -19.38 -4.20 -15.15
CA ARG A 137 -18.59 -4.16 -16.39
C ARG A 137 -17.50 -3.10 -16.42
N ARG A 138 -17.44 -2.20 -15.43
CA ARG A 138 -16.43 -1.16 -15.32
C ARG A 138 -15.05 -1.70 -14.92
N VAL A 139 -14.97 -2.98 -14.51
CA VAL A 139 -13.70 -3.60 -14.07
C VAL A 139 -12.90 -4.08 -15.27
N HIS A 140 -11.75 -3.46 -15.46
CA HIS A 140 -10.79 -3.75 -16.51
C HIS A 140 -9.52 -4.35 -15.92
N ARG A 141 -8.97 -5.36 -16.55
CA ARG A 141 -7.66 -5.93 -16.20
C ARG A 141 -6.60 -5.39 -17.12
N SER A 142 -5.48 -4.97 -16.57
CA SER A 142 -4.29 -4.71 -17.39
C SER A 142 -3.83 -5.99 -18.09
N PRO A 143 -3.38 -5.92 -19.35
CA PRO A 143 -2.73 -7.06 -20.01
C PRO A 143 -1.41 -7.44 -19.34
N TYR A 144 -0.78 -6.49 -18.63
CA TYR A 144 0.50 -6.66 -17.92
C TYR A 144 0.38 -6.20 -16.46
N PRO A 145 -0.41 -6.86 -15.60
CA PRO A 145 -0.73 -6.34 -14.28
C PRO A 145 0.52 -6.10 -13.42
N GLY A 146 1.49 -7.01 -13.41
CA GLY A 146 2.73 -6.86 -12.65
C GLY A 146 3.70 -5.80 -13.18
N ALA A 147 3.60 -5.43 -14.45
CA ALA A 147 4.46 -4.44 -15.09
C ALA A 147 3.78 -3.07 -15.29
N SER A 148 2.50 -2.94 -14.96
CA SER A 148 1.71 -1.74 -15.27
C SER A 148 2.30 -0.47 -14.69
N THR A 149 2.82 -0.51 -13.47
CA THR A 149 3.48 0.64 -12.82
C THR A 149 4.73 1.06 -13.59
N ALA A 150 5.60 0.11 -13.95
CA ALA A 150 6.81 0.39 -14.72
C ALA A 150 6.50 0.96 -16.11
N ILE A 151 5.47 0.42 -16.77
CA ILE A 151 4.99 0.93 -18.06
C ILE A 151 4.47 2.36 -17.91
N GLY A 152 3.66 2.62 -16.88
CA GLY A 152 3.14 3.96 -16.59
C GLY A 152 4.25 4.98 -16.33
N LEU A 153 5.26 4.61 -15.54
CA LEU A 153 6.43 5.44 -15.27
C LEU A 153 7.24 5.72 -16.55
N ALA A 154 7.40 4.72 -17.42
CA ALA A 154 8.08 4.90 -18.70
C ALA A 154 7.33 5.89 -19.61
N ILE A 155 5.99 5.80 -19.66
CA ILE A 155 5.15 6.74 -20.42
C ILE A 155 5.25 8.14 -19.83
N ALA A 156 5.20 8.30 -18.52
CA ALA A 156 5.30 9.58 -17.83
C ALA A 156 6.71 10.21 -17.99
N ALA A 157 7.76 9.40 -18.10
CA ALA A 157 9.12 9.86 -18.34
C ALA A 157 9.41 10.26 -19.81
N ASP A 158 8.61 9.76 -20.75
CA ASP A 158 8.77 10.06 -22.17
C ASP A 158 8.27 11.47 -22.48
N ARG A 159 9.23 12.37 -22.77
CA ARG A 159 8.96 13.78 -23.11
C ARG A 159 8.30 13.97 -24.46
N THR A 160 8.25 12.95 -25.29
CA THR A 160 7.63 13.00 -26.62
C THR A 160 6.18 12.48 -26.58
N SER A 161 5.76 11.92 -25.44
CA SER A 161 4.39 11.46 -25.27
C SER A 161 3.45 12.66 -25.06
N ASP A 162 2.27 12.58 -25.66
CA ASP A 162 1.17 13.53 -25.42
C ASP A 162 0.46 13.29 -24.08
N TYR A 163 1.14 12.63 -23.15
CA TYR A 163 0.60 12.26 -21.84
C TYR A 163 1.16 13.18 -20.76
N ASP A 164 0.29 13.83 -20.03
CA ASP A 164 0.62 14.68 -18.90
C ASP A 164 -0.07 14.13 -17.64
N LEU A 165 0.72 13.91 -16.60
CA LEU A 165 0.25 13.42 -15.32
C LEU A 165 0.52 14.48 -14.24
N THR A 166 -0.54 14.96 -13.62
CA THR A 166 -0.44 15.76 -12.40
C THR A 166 -0.68 14.86 -11.21
N ASP A 167 0.38 14.61 -10.45
CA ASP A 167 0.31 13.78 -9.24
C ASP A 167 0.13 14.65 -8.00
N ARG A 168 -0.42 14.05 -6.95
CA ARG A 168 -0.54 14.63 -5.61
C ARG A 168 0.15 13.72 -4.61
N LEU A 169 0.65 14.31 -3.55
CA LEU A 169 1.14 13.50 -2.43
C LEU A 169 0.00 12.67 -1.87
N SER A 170 0.23 11.36 -1.75
CA SER A 170 -0.76 10.44 -1.18
C SER A 170 -0.72 10.38 0.33
N ARG A 171 0.35 10.91 0.95
CA ARG A 171 0.58 10.89 2.40
C ARG A 171 1.11 12.24 2.86
N GLY A 172 0.81 12.59 4.12
CA GLY A 172 1.45 13.71 4.80
C GLY A 172 2.87 13.34 5.22
N PHE A 173 3.75 14.33 5.27
CA PHE A 173 5.12 14.19 5.74
C PHE A 173 5.44 15.31 6.72
N GLY A 174 6.02 14.98 7.84
CA GLY A 174 6.36 15.97 8.86
C GLY A 174 7.40 15.47 9.85
N VAL A 175 7.64 16.27 10.85
CA VAL A 175 8.63 15.99 11.89
C VAL A 175 8.06 16.20 13.28
N PHE A 176 8.25 15.23 14.16
CA PHE A 176 8.04 15.41 15.58
C PHE A 176 9.26 16.10 16.19
N ARG A 177 9.00 17.18 16.92
CA ARG A 177 10.02 17.96 17.59
C ARG A 177 9.57 18.37 18.99
N GLU A 178 10.52 18.67 19.83
CA GLU A 178 10.27 19.21 21.15
C GLU A 178 10.01 20.72 21.08
N ALA A 179 9.06 21.18 21.86
CA ALA A 179 8.72 22.57 22.07
C ALA A 179 8.69 22.90 23.58
N ASP A 180 8.65 24.18 23.92
CA ASP A 180 8.59 24.68 25.28
C ASP A 180 9.72 24.12 26.18
N GLY A 181 10.97 24.09 25.64
CA GLY A 181 12.12 23.57 26.39
C GLY A 181 12.05 22.05 26.65
N GLY A 182 11.42 21.28 25.79
CA GLY A 182 11.28 19.83 25.91
C GLY A 182 10.04 19.37 26.68
N HIS A 183 9.19 20.31 27.14
CA HIS A 183 7.98 19.97 27.89
C HIS A 183 6.81 19.52 27.02
N ARG A 184 6.87 19.77 25.72
CA ARG A 184 5.82 19.42 24.78
C ARG A 184 6.41 18.84 23.50
N LEU A 185 5.81 17.75 23.02
CA LEU A 185 6.05 17.20 21.69
C LEU A 185 5.05 17.83 20.72
N THR A 186 5.53 18.38 19.60
CA THR A 186 4.69 18.94 18.53
C THR A 186 5.02 18.27 17.21
N PHE A 187 4.01 18.16 16.37
CA PHE A 187 4.18 17.77 14.98
C PHE A 187 4.25 19.04 14.12
N ASP A 188 5.26 19.11 13.25
CA ASP A 188 5.34 20.14 12.21
C ASP A 188 5.12 19.49 10.85
N SER A 189 3.98 19.76 10.24
CA SER A 189 3.65 19.27 8.89
C SER A 189 4.49 20.01 7.87
N ILE A 190 5.34 19.28 7.16
CA ILE A 190 6.22 19.83 6.11
C ILE A 190 5.51 19.75 4.76
N LEU A 191 4.91 18.60 4.48
CA LEU A 191 4.17 18.32 3.26
C LEU A 191 2.83 17.71 3.61
N SER A 192 1.76 18.21 3.00
CA SER A 192 0.45 17.58 3.07
C SER A 192 -0.07 17.33 1.65
N PRO A 193 -1.00 16.41 1.45
CA PRO A 193 -1.64 16.18 0.15
C PRO A 193 -2.20 17.46 -0.48
N GLU A 194 -2.58 18.44 0.35
CA GLU A 194 -3.14 19.71 -0.08
C GLU A 194 -2.08 20.79 -0.39
N SER A 195 -0.89 20.68 0.25
CA SER A 195 0.12 21.74 0.20
C SER A 195 1.02 21.70 -1.02
N VAL A 196 1.10 20.56 -1.72
CA VAL A 196 1.95 20.38 -2.89
C VAL A 196 1.08 20.10 -4.11
N GLN A 197 0.69 21.14 -4.81
CA GLN A 197 0.28 20.99 -6.20
C GLN A 197 1.56 20.87 -7.04
N ALA A 198 1.78 19.70 -7.63
CA ALA A 198 2.82 19.57 -8.65
C ALA A 198 2.51 20.56 -9.77
N SER A 199 3.39 21.51 -10.01
CA SER A 199 3.22 22.46 -11.13
C SER A 199 3.23 21.66 -12.43
N PRO A 200 2.27 21.83 -13.33
CA PRO A 200 2.26 21.19 -14.63
C PRO A 200 3.58 21.49 -15.37
N GLY A 201 4.33 20.47 -15.70
CA GLY A 201 5.64 20.61 -16.37
C GLY A 201 6.80 21.06 -15.47
N GLY A 202 6.62 21.12 -14.15
CA GLY A 202 7.63 21.55 -13.19
C GLY A 202 8.77 20.56 -13.06
N ARG A 203 9.93 20.92 -13.62
CA ARG A 203 11.20 20.17 -13.55
C ARG A 203 12.03 20.53 -12.32
N GLU A 204 11.64 21.53 -11.57
CA GLU A 204 12.32 21.96 -10.37
C GLU A 204 11.49 21.50 -9.18
N GLY A 205 12.05 20.59 -8.38
CA GLY A 205 11.46 20.17 -7.12
C GLY A 205 11.27 21.40 -6.22
N THR A 206 10.11 21.48 -5.57
CA THR A 206 9.87 22.52 -4.56
C THR A 206 10.76 22.24 -3.36
N VAL A 207 11.66 23.15 -3.05
CA VAL A 207 12.47 23.10 -1.82
C VAL A 207 11.70 23.82 -0.73
N LEU A 208 11.35 23.08 0.32
CA LEU A 208 10.74 23.63 1.52
C LEU A 208 11.79 23.72 2.62
N THR A 209 11.96 24.94 3.16
CA THR A 209 12.89 25.19 4.26
C THR A 209 12.09 25.38 5.56
N ARG A 210 12.57 24.78 6.62
CA ARG A 210 12.08 24.98 7.98
C ARG A 210 13.25 25.43 8.86
N GLU A 211 12.99 26.38 9.72
CA GLU A 211 13.96 26.89 10.68
C GLU A 211 13.41 26.68 12.09
N TYR A 212 14.24 26.13 12.95
CA TYR A 212 13.89 25.86 14.35
C TYR A 212 14.97 26.39 15.28
N ASP A 213 14.53 26.97 16.38
CA ASP A 213 15.45 27.34 17.46
C ASP A 213 15.92 26.09 18.22
N ALA A 214 17.21 26.03 18.53
CA ALA A 214 17.78 24.94 19.29
C ALA A 214 17.29 25.01 20.75
N ALA A 215 16.53 24.00 21.18
CA ALA A 215 16.10 23.88 22.58
C ALA A 215 17.13 23.17 23.47
N HIS A 216 18.01 22.35 22.90
CA HIS A 216 19.02 21.53 23.57
C HIS A 216 20.32 21.53 22.76
N ASN A 217 21.40 21.03 23.37
CA ASN A 217 22.70 20.89 22.71
C ASN A 217 22.68 19.84 21.57
N ILE A 218 21.70 18.95 21.58
CA ILE A 218 21.48 17.94 20.56
C ILE A 218 20.04 18.06 20.05
N GLY A 219 19.87 18.28 18.75
CA GLY A 219 18.59 18.20 18.08
C GLY A 219 18.30 16.76 17.65
N TRP A 220 17.14 16.26 18.01
CA TRP A 220 16.65 14.98 17.52
C TRP A 220 15.36 15.20 16.73
N TYR A 221 15.45 15.03 15.42
CA TYR A 221 14.36 15.23 14.47
C TYR A 221 13.86 13.87 13.98
N ARG A 222 12.63 13.54 14.34
CA ARG A 222 11.97 12.29 13.95
C ARG A 222 11.00 12.56 12.82
N PHE A 223 11.45 12.28 11.60
CA PHE A 223 10.64 12.43 10.41
C PHE A 223 9.71 11.24 10.24
N VAL A 224 8.46 11.52 9.92
CA VAL A 224 7.43 10.50 9.74
C VAL A 224 6.57 10.80 8.51
N GLU A 225 6.01 9.73 7.96
CA GLU A 225 4.88 9.80 7.05
C GLU A 225 3.60 9.53 7.83
N CYS A 226 2.51 10.19 7.47
CA CYS A 226 1.19 9.94 8.02
C CYS A 226 0.15 9.79 6.91
N ALA A 227 -0.93 9.07 7.21
CA ALA A 227 -1.97 8.84 6.21
C ALA A 227 -2.65 10.15 5.81
N ASP A 228 -2.79 11.09 6.75
CA ASP A 228 -3.42 12.39 6.54
C ASP A 228 -2.93 13.40 7.57
N VAL A 229 -3.18 14.69 7.32
CA VAL A 229 -2.91 15.79 8.24
C VAL A 229 -4.20 16.60 8.37
N ASP A 230 -4.68 16.79 9.58
CA ASP A 230 -5.91 17.54 9.81
C ASP A 230 -5.75 19.06 9.64
N GLU A 231 -6.85 19.80 9.73
CA GLU A 231 -6.86 21.26 9.61
C GLU A 231 -6.00 21.98 10.70
N ALA A 232 -5.73 21.31 11.81
CA ALA A 232 -4.84 21.83 12.86
C ALA A 232 -3.36 21.53 12.58
N GLY A 233 -3.05 20.77 11.52
CA GLY A 233 -1.70 20.36 11.17
C GLY A 233 -1.23 19.11 11.92
N GLU A 234 -2.12 18.41 12.63
CA GLU A 234 -1.78 17.20 13.37
C GLU A 234 -1.91 15.94 12.52
N PRO A 235 -1.00 14.95 12.68
CA PRO A 235 -1.02 13.74 11.89
C PRO A 235 -2.21 12.86 12.25
N ARG A 236 -2.84 12.26 11.24
CA ARG A 236 -4.00 11.38 11.36
C ARG A 236 -3.77 10.04 10.67
N GLY A 237 -4.45 9.02 11.18
CA GLY A 237 -4.37 7.66 10.66
C GLY A 237 -3.07 6.96 11.00
N GLU A 238 -2.58 6.13 10.08
CA GLU A 238 -1.32 5.41 10.24
C GLU A 238 -0.13 6.39 10.18
N ILE A 239 0.76 6.29 11.16
CA ILE A 239 2.02 7.06 11.22
C ILE A 239 3.17 6.07 11.07
N ALA A 240 3.98 6.24 10.04
CA ALA A 240 5.15 5.41 9.77
C ALA A 240 6.44 6.21 9.96
N PRO A 241 7.44 5.72 10.70
CA PRO A 241 8.75 6.33 10.78
C PRO A 241 9.40 6.38 9.38
N TYR A 242 9.95 7.53 9.02
CA TYR A 242 10.69 7.71 7.78
C TYR A 242 12.20 7.75 8.03
N GLN A 243 12.66 8.68 8.86
CA GLN A 243 14.06 8.84 9.20
C GLN A 243 14.21 9.64 10.50
N ASP A 244 15.22 9.30 11.27
CA ASP A 244 15.69 10.09 12.40
C ASP A 244 16.98 10.81 12.04
N ILE A 245 17.03 12.10 12.36
CA ILE A 245 18.26 12.91 12.25
C ILE A 245 18.62 13.41 13.64
N VAL A 246 19.81 13.03 14.08
CA VAL A 246 20.42 13.56 15.31
C VAL A 246 21.49 14.56 14.91
N PHE A 247 21.37 15.80 15.35
CA PHE A 247 22.32 16.85 15.03
C PHE A 247 22.83 17.52 16.32
N PRO A 248 24.13 17.40 16.63
CA PRO A 248 24.73 18.12 17.76
C PRO A 248 24.93 19.59 17.39
N PHE A 249 24.25 20.48 18.12
CA PHE A 249 24.43 21.94 17.99
C PHE A 249 25.72 22.40 18.64
N ASP A 250 26.09 21.79 19.77
CA ASP A 250 27.38 22.02 20.39
C ASP A 250 28.50 21.36 19.57
N VAL A 251 29.46 22.17 19.15
CA VAL A 251 30.57 21.70 18.29
C VAL A 251 31.42 20.65 18.99
N SER A 252 31.51 20.69 20.34
CA SER A 252 32.27 19.69 21.11
C SER A 252 31.66 18.30 21.13
N LEU A 253 30.42 18.16 20.67
CA LEU A 253 29.68 16.88 20.57
C LEU A 253 29.66 16.27 19.17
N ARG A 254 30.46 16.83 18.23
CA ARG A 254 30.46 16.40 16.82
C ARG A 254 31.55 15.38 16.47
N ASP A 255 32.29 14.89 17.44
CA ASP A 255 33.36 13.88 17.27
C ASP A 255 32.82 12.45 17.30
#